data_74934e42efdb04a9e2924c2453dc3002
#
_entry.id   74934e42efdb04a9e2924c2453dc3002
#
_cell.length_a   1.000
_cell.length_b   1.000
_cell.length_c   1.000
_cell.angle_alpha   90.00
_cell.angle_beta   90.00
_cell.angle_gamma   90.00
#
_symmetry.space_group_name_H-M   'P 1'
#
loop_
_entity.id
_entity.type
_entity.pdbx_description
1 polymer ?
#
loop_
_entity_poly.entity_id
_entity_poly.type
_entity_poly.pdbx_seq_one_letter_code
_entity_poly.pdbx_strand_id
1 'polypeptide(L)'
;MKSYGFQTHVHVAPETAKGAEQQVQQLKDAIANGAKYIVLTAIDYKRINKSGVLQEHPDVQVVCHDRFVLDNPNIAYFSSTDTREIGRMQAMFLLNHFHSKGDSHMTVEFLEGPDTDVNAKDYFEGAMELLKQYIDNADLEVKSGKKTYSQVKSDSWNVSDGKKAMQDRLESYGAGECPDMILAANDNLAQGAIEALEEAGITDMPVITGQDNTATAQANIRSGKQTMTIDKNLKDMAYNTAMIINSLISKSPVHASESVSGIPTFYSKTTLVTIDSH
;
A
#
# COMPACT_ATOMS: atom_id res chain seq x y z
N MET A 1 20.80 0.76 10.55
CA MET A 1 22.05 0.40 9.84
C MET A 1 23.28 1.05 10.44
N LYS A 2 23.31 2.32 10.78
CA LYS A 2 24.48 2.95 11.47
C LYS A 2 24.89 2.22 12.76
N SER A 3 23.96 1.65 13.51
CA SER A 3 24.25 0.87 14.72
C SER A 3 25.03 -0.42 14.48
N TYR A 4 25.03 -0.95 13.26
CA TYR A 4 25.81 -2.10 12.84
C TYR A 4 27.14 -1.74 12.17
N GLY A 5 27.49 -0.45 12.10
CA GLY A 5 28.74 0.02 11.50
C GLY A 5 28.79 0.00 9.97
N PHE A 6 27.63 -0.12 9.30
CA PHE A 6 27.59 -0.13 7.84
C PHE A 6 27.76 1.26 7.25
N GLN A 7 28.55 1.35 6.18
CA GLN A 7 28.53 2.49 5.28
C GLN A 7 27.36 2.31 4.30
N THR A 8 26.45 3.28 4.28
CA THR A 8 25.26 3.24 3.44
C THR A 8 25.21 4.43 2.50
N HIS A 9 24.85 4.16 1.24
CA HIS A 9 24.55 5.17 0.25
C HIS A 9 23.04 5.15 -0.01
N VAL A 10 22.38 6.30 0.14
CA VAL A 10 20.92 6.42 -0.04
C VAL A 10 20.64 7.14 -1.34
N HIS A 11 19.82 6.54 -2.18
CA HIS A 11 19.34 7.12 -3.43
C HIS A 11 17.82 7.23 -3.37
N VAL A 12 17.28 8.37 -3.81
CA VAL A 12 15.85 8.63 -3.83
C VAL A 12 15.43 8.98 -5.24
N ALA A 13 14.29 8.47 -5.66
CA ALA A 13 13.64 8.83 -6.92
C ALA A 13 12.15 9.11 -6.65
N PRO A 14 11.51 10.05 -7.38
CA PRO A 14 10.09 10.34 -7.18
C PRO A 14 9.21 9.17 -7.66
N GLU A 15 8.04 9.00 -7.05
CA GLU A 15 7.06 7.97 -7.43
C GLU A 15 6.31 8.35 -8.73
N THR A 16 7.03 8.33 -9.82
CA THR A 16 6.55 8.64 -11.18
C THR A 16 7.20 7.70 -12.19
N ALA A 17 6.66 7.62 -13.40
CA ALA A 17 7.27 6.84 -14.49
C ALA A 17 8.74 7.25 -14.77
N LYS A 18 9.04 8.57 -14.69
CA LYS A 18 10.41 9.08 -14.82
C LYS A 18 11.28 8.69 -13.62
N GLY A 19 10.70 8.70 -12.42
CA GLY A 19 11.41 8.25 -11.21
C GLY A 19 11.71 6.76 -11.23
N ALA A 20 10.83 5.93 -11.80
CA ALA A 20 11.09 4.51 -12.01
C ALA A 20 12.26 4.28 -12.99
N GLU A 21 12.40 5.11 -14.04
CA GLU A 21 13.59 5.10 -14.92
C GLU A 21 14.85 5.52 -14.17
N GLN A 22 14.76 6.58 -13.38
CA GLN A 22 15.85 7.04 -12.53
C GLN A 22 16.28 5.96 -11.55
N GLN A 23 15.34 5.22 -10.94
CA GLN A 23 15.65 4.15 -10.01
C GLN A 23 16.44 3.02 -10.68
N VAL A 24 16.09 2.63 -11.91
CA VAL A 24 16.88 1.66 -12.69
C VAL A 24 18.31 2.16 -12.92
N GLN A 25 18.48 3.44 -13.25
CA GLN A 25 19.83 4.02 -13.42
C GLN A 25 20.61 4.02 -12.09
N GLN A 26 19.96 4.37 -10.99
CA GLN A 26 20.57 4.33 -9.65
C GLN A 26 21.03 2.90 -9.26
N LEU A 27 20.25 1.87 -9.63
CA LEU A 27 20.65 0.47 -9.43
C LEU A 27 21.91 0.13 -10.24
N LYS A 28 21.96 0.52 -11.53
CA LYS A 28 23.14 0.33 -12.39
C LYS A 28 24.37 1.00 -11.80
N ASP A 29 24.25 2.25 -11.37
CA ASP A 29 25.34 3.02 -10.82
C ASP A 29 25.82 2.43 -9.49
N ALA A 30 24.91 2.01 -8.61
CA ALA A 30 25.26 1.36 -7.35
C ALA A 30 26.05 0.06 -7.57
N ILE A 31 25.60 -0.79 -8.50
CA ILE A 31 26.26 -2.04 -8.85
C ILE A 31 27.62 -1.79 -9.47
N ALA A 32 27.75 -0.84 -10.40
CA ALA A 32 29.01 -0.44 -11.01
C ALA A 32 30.02 0.09 -9.98
N ASN A 33 29.54 0.73 -8.92
CA ASN A 33 30.33 1.18 -7.78
C ASN A 33 30.59 0.09 -6.71
N GLY A 34 30.24 -1.17 -7.00
CA GLY A 34 30.61 -2.33 -6.20
C GLY A 34 29.59 -2.70 -5.10
N ALA A 35 28.36 -2.21 -5.15
CA ALA A 35 27.32 -2.64 -4.22
C ALA A 35 27.03 -4.15 -4.37
N LYS A 36 27.09 -4.88 -3.26
CA LYS A 36 26.78 -6.32 -3.19
C LYS A 36 25.46 -6.59 -2.49
N TYR A 37 25.02 -5.67 -1.64
CA TYR A 37 23.78 -5.74 -0.89
C TYR A 37 22.97 -4.46 -1.16
N ILE A 38 21.76 -4.63 -1.61
CA ILE A 38 20.87 -3.51 -1.95
C ILE A 38 19.58 -3.65 -1.13
N VAL A 39 19.18 -2.58 -0.45
CA VAL A 39 17.84 -2.44 0.10
C VAL A 39 17.01 -1.67 -0.91
N LEU A 40 15.93 -2.26 -1.37
CA LEU A 40 15.13 -1.73 -2.47
C LEU A 40 13.66 -1.61 -2.10
N THR A 41 13.14 -0.38 -2.16
CA THR A 41 11.70 -0.10 -2.23
C THR A 41 11.37 0.20 -3.69
N ALA A 42 10.78 -0.74 -4.39
CA ALA A 42 10.58 -0.65 -5.83
C ALA A 42 9.46 0.35 -6.18
N ILE A 43 9.74 1.31 -7.07
CA ILE A 43 8.72 2.21 -7.63
C ILE A 43 7.90 1.46 -8.69
N ASP A 44 8.57 0.68 -9.54
CA ASP A 44 7.97 -0.14 -10.59
C ASP A 44 8.78 -1.43 -10.74
N TYR A 45 8.30 -2.51 -10.13
CA TYR A 45 8.98 -3.80 -10.18
C TYR A 45 9.06 -4.38 -11.60
N LYS A 46 8.05 -4.11 -12.45
CA LYS A 46 8.02 -4.59 -13.84
C LYS A 46 9.14 -3.95 -14.66
N ARG A 47 9.39 -2.65 -14.45
CA ARG A 47 10.46 -1.91 -15.11
C ARG A 47 11.83 -2.39 -14.65
N ILE A 48 12.02 -2.65 -13.35
CA ILE A 48 13.26 -3.22 -12.81
C ILE A 48 13.55 -4.55 -13.48
N ASN A 49 12.59 -5.48 -13.53
CA ASN A 49 12.75 -6.78 -14.19
C ASN A 49 13.02 -6.65 -15.69
N LYS A 50 12.27 -5.79 -16.39
CA LYS A 50 12.46 -5.56 -17.83
C LYS A 50 13.86 -5.00 -18.15
N SER A 51 14.46 -4.26 -17.24
CA SER A 51 15.79 -3.66 -17.45
C SER A 51 16.92 -4.69 -17.43
N GLY A 52 16.72 -5.87 -16.82
CA GLY A 52 17.75 -6.88 -16.61
C GLY A 52 18.80 -6.53 -15.57
N VAL A 53 18.74 -5.33 -14.97
CA VAL A 53 19.82 -4.77 -14.14
C VAL A 53 20.22 -5.64 -12.96
N LEU A 54 19.31 -6.38 -12.36
CA LEU A 54 19.60 -7.30 -11.27
C LEU A 54 20.03 -8.67 -11.80
N GLN A 55 19.32 -9.21 -12.79
CA GLN A 55 19.55 -10.55 -13.36
C GLN A 55 20.93 -10.69 -14.00
N GLU A 56 21.48 -9.59 -14.55
CA GLU A 56 22.85 -9.55 -15.11
C GLU A 56 23.93 -9.57 -14.03
N HIS A 57 23.56 -9.43 -12.75
CA HIS A 57 24.46 -9.36 -11.61
C HIS A 57 24.05 -10.37 -10.51
N PRO A 58 24.18 -11.69 -10.72
CA PRO A 58 23.70 -12.72 -9.80
C PRO A 58 24.43 -12.74 -8.44
N ASP A 59 25.55 -12.04 -8.33
CA ASP A 59 26.32 -11.84 -7.10
C ASP A 59 25.79 -10.71 -6.20
N VAL A 60 24.82 -9.94 -6.70
CA VAL A 60 24.14 -8.89 -5.93
C VAL A 60 22.90 -9.46 -5.26
N GLN A 61 22.81 -9.29 -3.94
CA GLN A 61 21.67 -9.72 -3.13
C GLN A 61 20.79 -8.52 -2.77
N VAL A 62 19.50 -8.66 -3.02
CA VAL A 62 18.51 -7.60 -2.78
C VAL A 62 17.61 -7.97 -1.61
N VAL A 63 17.43 -7.04 -0.69
CA VAL A 63 16.40 -7.06 0.35
C VAL A 63 15.31 -6.11 -0.08
N CYS A 64 14.17 -6.64 -0.46
CA CYS A 64 13.00 -5.81 -0.70
C CYS A 64 12.51 -5.22 0.62
N HIS A 65 12.25 -3.92 0.64
CA HIS A 65 11.73 -3.17 1.78
C HIS A 65 10.38 -2.55 1.39
N ASP A 66 9.34 -2.86 2.12
CA ASP A 66 7.95 -2.43 1.89
C ASP A 66 7.34 -2.97 0.59
N ARG A 67 7.98 -2.79 -0.57
CA ARG A 67 7.48 -3.19 -1.89
C ARG A 67 8.30 -4.34 -2.47
N PHE A 68 7.61 -5.38 -2.93
CA PHE A 68 8.23 -6.59 -3.45
C PHE A 68 8.56 -6.48 -4.94
N VAL A 69 9.66 -7.12 -5.35
CA VAL A 69 10.01 -7.31 -6.77
C VAL A 69 9.72 -8.76 -7.13
N LEU A 70 8.55 -9.00 -7.71
CA LEU A 70 8.08 -10.32 -8.10
C LEU A 70 8.97 -10.92 -9.22
N ASP A 71 9.14 -12.24 -9.20
CA ASP A 71 9.83 -13.01 -10.24
C ASP A 71 11.30 -12.55 -10.52
N ASN A 72 12.04 -12.19 -9.46
CA ASN A 72 13.43 -11.79 -9.58
C ASN A 72 14.34 -12.67 -8.70
N PRO A 73 15.30 -13.39 -9.30
CA PRO A 73 16.17 -14.34 -8.57
C PRO A 73 17.16 -13.68 -7.59
N ASN A 74 17.40 -12.39 -7.69
CA ASN A 74 18.30 -11.65 -6.80
C ASN A 74 17.66 -11.28 -5.47
N ILE A 75 16.33 -11.46 -5.30
CA ILE A 75 15.66 -11.15 -4.06
C ILE A 75 15.98 -12.23 -3.02
N ALA A 76 16.78 -11.85 -2.03
CA ALA A 76 17.20 -12.73 -0.95
C ALA A 76 16.20 -12.76 0.22
N TYR A 77 15.61 -11.59 0.54
CA TYR A 77 14.67 -11.43 1.64
C TYR A 77 13.66 -10.32 1.34
N PHE A 78 12.53 -10.38 2.04
CA PHE A 78 11.52 -9.33 2.03
C PHE A 78 11.21 -8.88 3.47
N SER A 79 11.16 -7.57 3.68
CA SER A 79 10.75 -6.93 4.94
C SER A 79 9.60 -5.98 4.65
N SER A 80 8.42 -6.27 5.17
CA SER A 80 7.19 -5.54 4.88
C SER A 80 6.16 -5.70 6.00
N THR A 81 4.90 -5.48 5.68
CA THR A 81 3.71 -5.86 6.45
C THR A 81 2.93 -6.93 5.69
N ASP A 82 2.04 -7.66 6.34
CA ASP A 82 1.07 -8.51 5.65
C ASP A 82 0.03 -7.61 4.94
N THR A 83 0.22 -7.44 3.63
CA THR A 83 -0.60 -6.56 2.80
C THR A 83 -2.04 -7.06 2.66
N ARG A 84 -2.24 -8.40 2.62
CA ARG A 84 -3.58 -8.99 2.62
C ARG A 84 -4.30 -8.77 3.94
N GLU A 85 -3.59 -8.87 5.06
CA GLU A 85 -4.17 -8.59 6.38
C GLU A 85 -4.60 -7.13 6.50
N ILE A 86 -3.83 -6.19 5.95
CA ILE A 86 -4.23 -4.78 5.90
C ILE A 86 -5.56 -4.62 5.15
N GLY A 87 -5.70 -5.24 3.98
CA GLY A 87 -6.96 -5.22 3.24
C GLY A 87 -8.13 -5.81 4.04
N ARG A 88 -7.90 -6.95 4.73
CA ARG A 88 -8.90 -7.55 5.64
C ARG A 88 -9.25 -6.61 6.80
N MET A 89 -8.28 -5.93 7.41
CA MET A 89 -8.52 -4.97 8.49
C MET A 89 -9.40 -3.80 8.03
N GLN A 90 -9.14 -3.25 6.85
CA GLN A 90 -9.96 -2.18 6.25
C GLN A 90 -11.38 -2.67 5.99
N ALA A 91 -11.53 -3.83 5.36
CA ALA A 91 -12.84 -4.44 5.09
C ALA A 91 -13.61 -4.74 6.38
N MET A 92 -12.96 -5.30 7.39
CA MET A 92 -13.57 -5.59 8.68
C MET A 92 -14.06 -4.31 9.38
N PHE A 93 -13.30 -3.21 9.25
CA PHE A 93 -13.72 -1.92 9.79
C PHE A 93 -15.02 -1.43 9.12
N LEU A 94 -15.12 -1.51 7.78
CA LEU A 94 -16.32 -1.15 7.04
C LEU A 94 -17.50 -2.06 7.39
N LEU A 95 -17.29 -3.37 7.50
CA LEU A 95 -18.33 -4.32 7.90
C LEU A 95 -18.84 -4.09 9.33
N ASN A 96 -17.95 -3.74 10.26
CA ASN A 96 -18.36 -3.38 11.62
C ASN A 96 -19.24 -2.12 11.61
N HIS A 97 -18.91 -1.13 10.76
CA HIS A 97 -19.77 0.04 10.57
C HIS A 97 -21.12 -0.37 9.98
N PHE A 98 -21.16 -1.13 8.89
CA PHE A 98 -22.38 -1.64 8.28
C PHE A 98 -23.28 -2.34 9.31
N HIS A 99 -22.75 -3.28 10.07
CA HIS A 99 -23.53 -4.02 11.07
C HIS A 99 -24.00 -3.12 12.23
N SER A 100 -23.24 -2.09 12.60
CA SER A 100 -23.59 -1.18 13.71
C SER A 100 -24.78 -0.28 13.38
N LYS A 101 -25.01 -0.01 12.10
CA LYS A 101 -26.16 0.82 11.65
C LYS A 101 -27.47 0.05 11.65
N GLY A 102 -27.40 -1.28 11.54
CA GLY A 102 -28.58 -2.13 11.40
C GLY A 102 -29.30 -1.99 10.06
N ASP A 103 -28.65 -1.33 9.10
CA ASP A 103 -29.17 -1.19 7.75
C ASP A 103 -29.06 -2.52 6.99
N SER A 104 -30.01 -2.78 6.11
CA SER A 104 -29.98 -3.95 5.22
C SER A 104 -29.23 -3.72 3.93
N HIS A 105 -28.83 -2.45 3.65
CA HIS A 105 -28.19 -2.05 2.41
C HIS A 105 -27.37 -0.77 2.62
N MET A 106 -26.13 -0.75 2.12
CA MET A 106 -25.24 0.41 2.07
C MET A 106 -24.44 0.41 0.76
N THR A 107 -23.91 1.57 0.40
CA THR A 107 -23.04 1.73 -0.76
C THR A 107 -21.56 1.76 -0.36
N VAL A 108 -20.71 1.15 -1.19
CA VAL A 108 -19.24 1.16 -1.00
C VAL A 108 -18.52 1.43 -2.31
N GLU A 109 -17.47 2.24 -2.28
CA GLU A 109 -16.58 2.46 -3.42
C GLU A 109 -15.13 2.13 -3.06
N PHE A 110 -14.33 1.78 -4.08
CA PHE A 110 -12.96 1.34 -3.93
C PHE A 110 -11.99 2.27 -4.64
N LEU A 111 -10.89 2.63 -3.95
CA LEU A 111 -9.78 3.42 -4.48
C LEU A 111 -8.49 2.68 -4.18
N GLU A 112 -7.87 2.12 -5.23
CA GLU A 112 -6.69 1.27 -5.11
C GLU A 112 -5.47 1.85 -5.80
N GLY A 113 -4.29 1.35 -5.39
CA GLY A 113 -3.01 1.78 -5.92
C GLY A 113 -2.63 1.14 -7.26
N PRO A 114 -1.44 1.48 -7.79
CA PRO A 114 -1.00 1.11 -9.12
C PRO A 114 -0.56 -0.35 -9.21
N ASP A 115 -0.70 -0.94 -10.39
CA ASP A 115 -0.25 -2.32 -10.67
C ASP A 115 1.28 -2.44 -10.88
N THR A 116 2.01 -1.38 -10.72
CA THR A 116 3.48 -1.34 -10.64
C THR A 116 4.00 -1.68 -9.25
N ASP A 117 3.10 -1.72 -8.26
CA ASP A 117 3.32 -2.15 -6.89
C ASP A 117 2.46 -3.38 -6.59
N VAL A 118 3.10 -4.50 -6.26
CA VAL A 118 2.41 -5.77 -5.96
C VAL A 118 1.45 -5.63 -4.78
N ASN A 119 1.79 -4.81 -3.80
CA ASN A 119 1.00 -4.59 -2.60
C ASN A 119 -0.43 -4.12 -2.90
N ALA A 120 -0.61 -3.28 -3.93
CA ALA A 120 -1.91 -2.70 -4.26
C ALA A 120 -2.97 -3.78 -4.56
N LYS A 121 -2.57 -4.80 -5.31
CA LYS A 121 -3.47 -5.92 -5.62
C LYS A 121 -3.77 -6.74 -4.36
N ASP A 122 -2.77 -6.96 -3.51
CA ASP A 122 -2.94 -7.74 -2.29
C ASP A 122 -3.87 -7.05 -1.29
N TYR A 123 -3.82 -5.70 -1.16
CA TYR A 123 -4.79 -4.95 -0.35
C TYR A 123 -6.21 -5.18 -0.83
N PHE A 124 -6.44 -5.00 -2.13
CA PHE A 124 -7.76 -5.23 -2.73
C PHE A 124 -8.24 -6.67 -2.54
N GLU A 125 -7.41 -7.66 -2.84
CA GLU A 125 -7.79 -9.07 -2.69
C GLU A 125 -8.07 -9.44 -1.24
N GLY A 126 -7.28 -8.93 -0.28
CA GLY A 126 -7.51 -9.12 1.14
C GLY A 126 -8.84 -8.52 1.59
N ALA A 127 -9.20 -7.33 1.11
CA ALA A 127 -10.50 -6.72 1.39
C ALA A 127 -11.65 -7.54 0.77
N MET A 128 -11.49 -8.00 -0.46
CA MET A 128 -12.52 -8.77 -1.17
C MET A 128 -12.75 -10.17 -0.59
N GLU A 129 -11.79 -10.74 0.16
CA GLU A 129 -12.02 -11.98 0.93
C GLU A 129 -13.20 -11.84 1.89
N LEU A 130 -13.46 -10.64 2.41
CA LEU A 130 -14.56 -10.36 3.36
C LEU A 130 -15.76 -9.68 2.71
N LEU A 131 -15.53 -8.70 1.80
CA LEU A 131 -16.60 -7.87 1.25
C LEU A 131 -17.37 -8.56 0.13
N LYS A 132 -16.74 -9.47 -0.61
CA LYS A 132 -17.32 -10.06 -1.81
C LYS A 132 -18.69 -10.68 -1.57
N GLN A 133 -18.89 -11.42 -0.48
CA GLN A 133 -20.16 -12.05 -0.17
C GLN A 133 -21.29 -11.03 0.04
N TYR A 134 -21.02 -9.89 0.68
CA TYR A 134 -22.00 -8.81 0.90
C TYR A 134 -22.34 -8.10 -0.41
N ILE A 135 -21.36 -7.96 -1.30
CA ILE A 135 -21.56 -7.37 -2.63
C ILE A 135 -22.38 -8.34 -3.53
N ASP A 136 -22.07 -9.62 -3.48
CA ASP A 136 -22.80 -10.64 -4.26
C ASP A 136 -24.26 -10.79 -3.80
N ASN A 137 -24.53 -10.60 -2.51
CA ASN A 137 -25.87 -10.66 -1.91
C ASN A 137 -26.64 -9.33 -2.06
N ALA A 138 -26.01 -8.28 -2.58
CA ALA A 138 -26.55 -6.92 -2.65
C ALA A 138 -26.81 -6.26 -1.28
N ASP A 139 -26.19 -6.74 -0.20
CA ASP A 139 -26.13 -6.05 1.09
C ASP A 139 -25.26 -4.78 0.99
N LEU A 140 -24.16 -4.88 0.19
CA LEU A 140 -23.31 -3.77 -0.20
C LEU A 140 -23.41 -3.54 -1.72
N GLU A 141 -23.75 -2.32 -2.12
CA GLU A 141 -23.80 -1.92 -3.52
C GLU A 141 -22.56 -1.11 -3.92
N VAL A 142 -21.93 -1.48 -5.04
CA VAL A 142 -20.90 -0.67 -5.70
C VAL A 142 -21.59 0.06 -6.85
N LYS A 143 -22.08 1.29 -6.60
CA LYS A 143 -22.90 2.06 -7.55
C LYS A 143 -22.15 2.37 -8.85
N SER A 144 -20.83 2.61 -8.80
CA SER A 144 -20.00 2.78 -9.99
C SER A 144 -19.87 1.52 -10.84
N GLY A 145 -20.27 0.34 -10.32
CA GLY A 145 -20.08 -0.96 -10.96
C GLY A 145 -18.61 -1.44 -11.00
N LYS A 146 -17.67 -0.69 -10.42
CA LYS A 146 -16.24 -1.01 -10.43
C LYS A 146 -15.89 -1.95 -9.28
N LYS A 147 -15.91 -3.25 -9.55
CA LYS A 147 -15.80 -4.34 -8.56
C LYS A 147 -14.52 -5.18 -8.69
N THR A 148 -13.63 -4.86 -9.63
CA THR A 148 -12.41 -5.61 -9.85
C THR A 148 -11.18 -4.72 -9.70
N TYR A 149 -10.05 -5.29 -9.27
CA TYR A 149 -8.81 -4.54 -9.12
C TYR A 149 -8.44 -3.72 -10.38
N SER A 150 -8.59 -4.31 -11.56
CA SER A 150 -8.30 -3.62 -12.83
C SER A 150 -9.16 -2.38 -13.10
N GLN A 151 -10.37 -2.30 -12.50
CA GLN A 151 -11.29 -1.17 -12.65
C GLN A 151 -11.06 -0.09 -11.59
N VAL A 152 -10.50 -0.44 -10.42
CA VAL A 152 -10.37 0.46 -9.27
C VAL A 152 -8.95 0.95 -9.04
N LYS A 153 -7.95 0.35 -9.70
CA LYS A 153 -6.55 0.76 -9.59
C LYS A 153 -6.31 2.17 -10.13
N SER A 154 -5.42 2.88 -9.48
CA SER A 154 -4.92 4.19 -9.90
C SER A 154 -3.59 4.08 -10.67
N ASP A 155 -3.12 5.18 -11.25
CA ASP A 155 -1.82 5.24 -11.91
C ASP A 155 -0.66 5.39 -10.88
N SER A 156 -0.94 5.92 -9.70
CA SER A 156 0.01 6.08 -8.60
C SER A 156 -0.69 6.09 -7.23
N TRP A 157 0.09 6.23 -6.15
CA TRP A 157 -0.39 6.40 -4.77
C TRP A 157 -0.64 7.87 -4.38
N ASN A 158 -0.73 8.79 -5.34
CA ASN A 158 -0.81 10.22 -5.08
C ASN A 158 -2.23 10.70 -4.79
N VAL A 159 -2.34 11.82 -4.06
CA VAL A 159 -3.60 12.50 -3.74
C VAL A 159 -4.41 12.83 -5.01
N SER A 160 -3.73 13.30 -6.07
CA SER A 160 -4.38 13.63 -7.35
C SER A 160 -5.09 12.45 -8.01
N ASP A 161 -4.52 11.23 -7.88
CA ASP A 161 -5.14 10.03 -8.45
C ASP A 161 -6.31 9.56 -7.62
N GLY A 162 -6.22 9.65 -6.28
CA GLY A 162 -7.35 9.42 -5.39
C GLY A 162 -8.52 10.38 -5.66
N LYS A 163 -8.21 11.66 -5.88
CA LYS A 163 -9.20 12.68 -6.23
C LYS A 163 -9.90 12.38 -7.54
N LYS A 164 -9.14 12.11 -8.60
CA LYS A 164 -9.67 11.75 -9.92
C LYS A 164 -10.52 10.48 -9.85
N ALA A 165 -10.04 9.46 -9.11
CA ALA A 165 -10.79 8.22 -8.93
C ALA A 165 -12.12 8.49 -8.22
N MET A 166 -12.14 9.29 -7.15
CA MET A 166 -13.38 9.61 -6.44
C MET A 166 -14.35 10.46 -7.29
N GLN A 167 -13.86 11.43 -8.04
CA GLN A 167 -14.67 12.19 -8.99
C GLN A 167 -15.38 11.27 -9.99
N ASP A 168 -14.66 10.29 -10.55
CA ASP A 168 -15.25 9.26 -11.44
C ASP A 168 -16.30 8.38 -10.72
N ARG A 169 -16.15 8.08 -9.42
CA ARG A 169 -17.16 7.34 -8.64
C ARG A 169 -18.43 8.20 -8.44
N LEU A 170 -18.25 9.49 -8.14
CA LEU A 170 -19.34 10.43 -7.90
C LEU A 170 -20.25 10.61 -9.13
N GLU A 171 -19.78 10.33 -10.35
CA GLU A 171 -20.64 10.34 -11.55
C GLU A 171 -21.84 9.36 -11.45
N SER A 172 -21.73 8.32 -10.61
CA SER A 172 -22.80 7.34 -10.37
C SER A 172 -23.75 7.74 -9.25
N TYR A 173 -23.54 8.90 -8.64
CA TYR A 173 -24.35 9.45 -7.54
C TYR A 173 -25.08 10.70 -7.98
N GLY A 174 -26.21 11.01 -7.35
CA GLY A 174 -26.95 12.26 -7.59
C GLY A 174 -26.21 13.48 -7.04
N ALA A 175 -26.64 14.66 -7.45
CA ALA A 175 -26.08 15.91 -6.93
C ALA A 175 -26.23 15.98 -5.41
N GLY A 176 -25.13 16.16 -4.69
CA GLY A 176 -25.09 16.17 -3.23
C GLY A 176 -25.17 14.78 -2.57
N GLU A 177 -25.11 13.70 -3.35
CA GLU A 177 -25.02 12.33 -2.83
C GLU A 177 -23.57 11.80 -2.93
N CYS A 178 -23.23 10.88 -2.03
CA CYS A 178 -21.94 10.19 -2.02
C CYS A 178 -22.11 8.73 -1.52
N PRO A 179 -21.11 7.86 -1.66
CA PRO A 179 -21.18 6.54 -1.04
C PRO A 179 -21.23 6.62 0.49
N ASP A 180 -21.82 5.61 1.13
CA ASP A 180 -21.81 5.48 2.59
C ASP A 180 -20.40 5.15 3.11
N MET A 181 -19.63 4.39 2.31
CA MET A 181 -18.31 3.90 2.67
C MET A 181 -17.33 3.99 1.49
N ILE A 182 -16.08 4.32 1.78
CA ILE A 182 -14.97 4.33 0.82
C ILE A 182 -13.84 3.49 1.37
N LEU A 183 -13.48 2.40 0.68
CA LEU A 183 -12.24 1.69 0.90
C LEU A 183 -11.15 2.38 0.08
N ALA A 184 -10.40 3.26 0.73
CA ALA A 184 -9.18 3.84 0.18
C ALA A 184 -7.98 3.04 0.70
N ALA A 185 -7.17 2.49 -0.20
CA ALA A 185 -6.09 1.59 0.16
C ALA A 185 -4.98 2.29 0.96
N ASN A 186 -4.79 3.62 0.78
CA ASN A 186 -3.86 4.39 1.59
C ASN A 186 -4.39 5.82 1.89
N ASP A 187 -3.68 6.53 2.76
CA ASP A 187 -4.05 7.87 3.24
C ASP A 187 -4.02 8.94 2.14
N ASN A 188 -3.13 8.83 1.15
CA ASN A 188 -3.10 9.79 0.05
C ASN A 188 -4.33 9.64 -0.85
N LEU A 189 -4.74 8.41 -1.14
CA LEU A 189 -5.97 8.15 -1.89
C LEU A 189 -7.19 8.61 -1.08
N ALA A 190 -7.20 8.37 0.24
CA ALA A 190 -8.22 8.88 1.15
C ALA A 190 -8.28 10.42 1.15
N GLN A 191 -7.13 11.10 1.20
CA GLN A 191 -7.05 12.57 1.09
C GLN A 191 -7.63 13.06 -0.24
N GLY A 192 -7.30 12.39 -1.34
CA GLY A 192 -7.86 12.71 -2.65
C GLY A 192 -9.38 12.53 -2.70
N ALA A 193 -9.89 11.47 -2.09
CA ALA A 193 -11.34 11.25 -1.97
C ALA A 193 -12.01 12.38 -1.18
N ILE A 194 -11.43 12.79 -0.05
CA ILE A 194 -11.94 13.90 0.76
C ILE A 194 -12.01 15.20 -0.06
N GLU A 195 -10.95 15.53 -0.80
CA GLU A 195 -10.92 16.72 -1.65
C GLU A 195 -12.01 16.70 -2.74
N ALA A 196 -12.24 15.53 -3.37
CA ALA A 196 -13.31 15.39 -4.37
C ALA A 196 -14.69 15.53 -3.77
N LEU A 197 -14.94 14.97 -2.57
CA LEU A 197 -16.18 15.09 -1.84
C LEU A 197 -16.46 16.55 -1.43
N GLU A 198 -15.47 17.25 -0.90
CA GLU A 198 -15.57 18.67 -0.53
C GLU A 198 -15.89 19.55 -1.76
N GLU A 199 -15.25 19.30 -2.91
CA GLU A 199 -15.53 20.00 -4.16
C GLU A 199 -16.95 19.73 -4.70
N ALA A 200 -17.48 18.53 -4.43
CA ALA A 200 -18.87 18.18 -4.75
C ALA A 200 -19.89 18.76 -3.74
N GLY A 201 -19.41 19.49 -2.72
CA GLY A 201 -20.26 20.12 -1.69
C GLY A 201 -20.75 19.16 -0.62
N ILE A 202 -20.15 17.97 -0.50
CA ILE A 202 -20.45 16.98 0.54
C ILE A 202 -19.83 17.47 1.86
N THR A 203 -20.66 17.64 2.88
CA THR A 203 -20.27 18.09 4.22
C THR A 203 -20.32 16.97 5.26
N ASP A 204 -21.17 15.97 5.05
CA ASP A 204 -21.27 14.78 5.88
C ASP A 204 -20.43 13.67 5.24
N MET A 205 -19.23 13.48 5.77
CA MET A 205 -18.25 12.59 5.16
C MET A 205 -18.63 11.12 5.37
N PRO A 206 -18.50 10.28 4.33
CA PRO A 206 -18.66 8.83 4.45
C PRO A 206 -17.62 8.22 5.37
N VAL A 207 -17.75 6.93 5.67
CA VAL A 207 -16.69 6.18 6.34
C VAL A 207 -15.55 5.95 5.36
N ILE A 208 -14.35 6.49 5.66
CA ILE A 208 -13.18 6.43 4.77
C ILE A 208 -12.05 5.69 5.49
N THR A 209 -11.55 4.62 4.85
CA THR A 209 -10.35 3.90 5.32
C THR A 209 -9.07 4.58 4.83
N GLY A 210 -7.94 4.11 5.34
CA GLY A 210 -6.61 4.51 4.90
C GLY A 210 -5.54 3.58 5.48
N GLN A 211 -4.29 3.87 5.15
CA GLN A 211 -3.10 3.23 5.69
C GLN A 211 -1.91 4.18 5.55
N ASP A 212 -0.88 3.98 6.31
CA ASP A 212 0.39 4.68 6.47
C ASP A 212 0.46 5.62 7.68
N ASN A 213 -0.68 5.92 8.31
CA ASN A 213 -0.77 6.78 9.49
C ASN A 213 -0.06 8.12 9.31
N THR A 214 -0.28 8.76 8.15
CA THR A 214 0.32 10.04 7.80
C THR A 214 -0.16 11.17 8.72
N ALA A 215 0.63 12.24 8.84
CA ALA A 215 0.22 13.41 9.61
C ALA A 215 -1.10 14.03 9.08
N THR A 216 -1.32 13.98 7.76
CA THR A 216 -2.57 14.41 7.13
C THR A 216 -3.74 13.52 7.55
N ALA A 217 -3.58 12.20 7.50
CA ALA A 217 -4.62 11.26 7.92
C ALA A 217 -4.98 11.45 9.41
N GLN A 218 -3.97 11.61 10.27
CA GLN A 218 -4.22 11.91 11.69
C GLN A 218 -5.01 13.21 11.89
N ALA A 219 -4.73 14.25 11.11
CA ALA A 219 -5.51 15.49 11.14
C ALA A 219 -6.95 15.28 10.63
N ASN A 220 -7.12 14.52 9.56
CA ASN A 220 -8.42 14.17 9.00
C ASN A 220 -9.25 13.32 9.97
N ILE A 221 -8.64 12.36 10.66
CA ILE A 221 -9.33 11.55 11.68
C ILE A 221 -9.80 12.44 12.83
N ARG A 222 -8.95 13.32 13.35
CA ARG A 222 -9.34 14.26 14.41
C ARG A 222 -10.46 15.23 14.01
N SER A 223 -10.54 15.58 12.73
CA SER A 223 -11.59 16.48 12.20
C SER A 223 -12.83 15.74 11.68
N GLY A 224 -12.87 14.40 11.73
CA GLY A 224 -13.99 13.58 11.28
C GLY A 224 -14.07 13.42 9.75
N LYS A 225 -13.05 13.81 9.00
CA LYS A 225 -13.02 13.68 7.52
C LYS A 225 -12.58 12.31 7.04
N GLN A 226 -11.71 11.64 7.80
CA GLN A 226 -11.29 10.24 7.61
C GLN A 226 -11.63 9.46 8.88
N THR A 227 -12.00 8.18 8.76
CA THR A 227 -12.50 7.45 9.92
C THR A 227 -11.42 6.60 10.57
N MET A 228 -10.49 6.04 9.77
CA MET A 228 -9.40 5.21 10.27
C MET A 228 -8.19 5.27 9.35
N THR A 229 -7.06 4.90 9.88
CA THR A 229 -5.86 4.53 9.14
C THR A 229 -5.18 3.32 9.79
N ILE A 230 -4.20 2.72 9.11
CA ILE A 230 -3.39 1.63 9.64
C ILE A 230 -1.93 2.06 9.72
N ASP A 231 -1.34 1.99 10.91
CA ASP A 231 0.09 2.17 11.12
C ASP A 231 0.85 0.89 10.79
N LYS A 232 1.85 0.99 9.92
CA LYS A 232 2.68 -0.14 9.47
C LYS A 232 3.91 -0.40 10.34
N ASN A 233 4.11 0.34 11.41
CA ASN A 233 5.28 0.28 12.28
C ASN A 233 6.61 0.28 11.49
N LEU A 234 6.88 1.37 10.81
CA LEU A 234 8.10 1.53 9.97
C LEU A 234 9.40 1.33 10.75
N LYS A 235 9.40 1.51 12.08
CA LYS A 235 10.60 1.26 12.92
C LYS A 235 10.94 -0.22 12.98
N ASP A 236 9.94 -1.09 13.16
CA ASP A 236 10.13 -2.54 13.16
C ASP A 236 10.55 -3.03 11.78
N MET A 237 9.93 -2.50 10.72
CA MET A 237 10.30 -2.83 9.34
C MET A 237 11.76 -2.44 9.05
N ALA A 238 12.19 -1.25 9.46
CA ALA A 238 13.57 -0.81 9.31
C ALA A 238 14.54 -1.65 10.14
N TYR A 239 14.14 -2.07 11.36
CA TYR A 239 14.93 -2.97 12.20
C TYR A 239 15.10 -4.34 11.53
N ASN A 240 14.02 -4.95 11.04
CA ASN A 240 14.05 -6.21 10.32
C ASN A 240 14.99 -6.13 9.12
N THR A 241 14.89 -5.08 8.31
CA THR A 241 15.78 -4.85 7.17
C THR A 241 17.24 -4.75 7.58
N ALA A 242 17.55 -4.02 8.66
CA ALA A 242 18.91 -3.88 9.16
C ALA A 242 19.46 -5.21 9.70
N MET A 243 18.65 -6.00 10.38
CA MET A 243 18.97 -7.35 10.86
C MET A 243 19.26 -8.29 9.68
N ILE A 244 18.45 -8.27 8.63
CA ILE A 244 18.63 -9.07 7.42
C ILE A 244 19.96 -8.71 6.73
N ILE A 245 20.23 -7.44 6.52
CA ILE A 245 21.51 -6.99 5.90
C ILE A 245 22.72 -7.45 6.74
N ASN A 246 22.64 -7.32 8.08
CA ASN A 246 23.70 -7.81 8.95
C ASN A 246 23.90 -9.32 8.80
N SER A 247 22.84 -10.10 8.71
CA SER A 247 22.85 -11.54 8.48
C SER A 247 23.55 -11.90 7.16
N LEU A 248 23.22 -11.22 6.07
CA LEU A 248 23.82 -11.44 4.76
C LEU A 248 25.33 -11.14 4.78
N ILE A 249 25.76 -10.04 5.40
CA ILE A 249 27.18 -9.64 5.49
C ILE A 249 27.97 -10.59 6.40
N SER A 250 27.41 -10.99 7.54
CA SER A 250 28.05 -11.87 8.51
C SER A 250 27.98 -13.35 8.12
N LYS A 251 27.24 -13.69 7.06
CA LYS A 251 26.93 -15.07 6.64
C LYS A 251 26.31 -15.91 7.76
N SER A 252 25.54 -15.27 8.62
CA SER A 252 24.81 -15.90 9.73
C SER A 252 23.32 -15.84 9.43
N PRO A 253 22.72 -16.87 8.80
CA PRO A 253 21.32 -16.83 8.33
C PRO A 253 20.34 -16.50 9.44
N VAL A 254 19.37 -15.66 9.13
CA VAL A 254 18.18 -15.45 9.96
C VAL A 254 17.00 -16.26 9.41
N HIS A 255 16.22 -16.82 10.32
CA HIS A 255 15.03 -17.58 9.94
C HIS A 255 13.82 -16.65 9.96
N ALA A 256 13.15 -16.55 8.83
CA ALA A 256 11.86 -15.89 8.71
C ALA A 256 10.74 -16.89 9.07
N SER A 257 9.67 -16.41 9.70
CA SER A 257 8.48 -17.22 9.96
C SER A 257 7.56 -17.31 8.76
N GLU A 258 7.69 -16.37 7.82
CA GLU A 258 6.81 -16.22 6.66
C GLU A 258 7.59 -16.33 5.35
N SER A 259 6.86 -16.54 4.26
CA SER A 259 7.42 -16.61 2.91
C SER A 259 6.44 -16.07 1.88
N VAL A 260 6.92 -15.13 1.04
CA VAL A 260 6.18 -14.61 -0.11
C VAL A 260 6.86 -15.09 -1.38
N SER A 261 6.15 -15.79 -2.24
CA SER A 261 6.70 -16.37 -3.49
C SER A 261 8.01 -17.16 -3.28
N GLY A 262 8.13 -17.86 -2.14
CA GLY A 262 9.33 -18.63 -1.78
C GLY A 262 10.47 -17.80 -1.18
N ILE A 263 10.31 -16.49 -1.04
CA ILE A 263 11.31 -15.59 -0.44
C ILE A 263 11.05 -15.44 1.05
N PRO A 264 12.07 -15.68 1.91
CA PRO A 264 11.94 -15.49 3.36
C PRO A 264 11.50 -14.06 3.69
N THR A 265 10.40 -13.94 4.46
CA THR A 265 9.72 -12.67 4.69
C THR A 265 9.60 -12.36 6.17
N PHE A 266 9.85 -11.10 6.53
CA PHE A 266 9.69 -10.56 7.86
C PHE A 266 8.59 -9.48 7.85
N TYR A 267 7.47 -9.75 8.52
CA TYR A 267 6.40 -8.78 8.68
C TYR A 267 6.58 -7.94 9.94
N SER A 268 6.41 -6.63 9.81
CA SER A 268 6.20 -5.73 10.94
C SER A 268 4.72 -5.73 11.33
N LYS A 269 4.46 -5.44 12.62
CA LYS A 269 3.08 -5.35 13.12
C LYS A 269 2.35 -4.15 12.55
N THR A 270 1.07 -4.34 12.32
CA THR A 270 0.14 -3.27 11.95
C THR A 270 -0.77 -2.92 13.11
N THR A 271 -1.19 -1.66 13.19
CA THR A 271 -2.11 -1.18 14.24
C THR A 271 -3.19 -0.32 13.62
N LEU A 272 -4.45 -0.62 13.94
CA LEU A 272 -5.59 0.23 13.58
C LEU A 272 -5.53 1.52 14.39
N VAL A 273 -5.68 2.65 13.71
CA VAL A 273 -5.71 4.00 14.30
C VAL A 273 -7.04 4.67 13.95
N THR A 274 -7.77 5.07 14.97
CA THR A 274 -9.05 5.78 14.88
C THR A 274 -9.03 6.99 15.81
N ILE A 275 -10.12 7.73 15.93
CA ILE A 275 -10.25 8.84 16.87
C ILE A 275 -10.02 8.39 18.33
N ASP A 276 -10.39 7.16 18.66
CA ASP A 276 -10.25 6.60 20.03
C ASP A 276 -8.82 6.15 20.36
N SER A 277 -7.91 6.19 19.36
CA SER A 277 -6.50 5.82 19.52
C SER A 277 -5.61 6.96 20.06
N HIS A 278 -6.19 8.15 20.33
CA HIS A 278 -5.48 9.38 20.70
C HIS A 278 -5.77 9.82 22.13
#